data_34ccafa831658705c94919c423bb8942
#
_entry.id   34ccafa831658705c94919c423bb8942
#
_cell.length_a   1.000
_cell.length_b   1.000
_cell.length_c   1.000
_cell.angle_alpha   90.00
_cell.angle_beta   90.00
_cell.angle_gamma   90.00
#
_symmetry.space_group_name_H-M   'P 1'
#
loop_
_entity.id
_entity.type
_entity.pdbx_description
1 polymer ?
#
loop_
_entity_poly.entity_id
_entity_poly.type
_entity_poly.pdbx_seq_one_letter_code
_entity_poly.pdbx_strand_id
1 'polypeptide(L)'
;MLKKATITCGDYLSVLKEYAEPGDFIFLDPPYLPISEYSDFKRYTKEQFYEEDHVELAREVKRLQELGCHVILTNSNHPLVHELYADYKIEVIQTKRYISCNGSKRKGEDIIVDILPKQKTMLKIVPKPLPEQVMKYPATRYMGSKSKLLPQIWAVASQFNFDSVVDLFSGSGIVGYMFKAQGKTVISNDYMAMSATFTKAMVENNGVTLPLEEAKQLLNARKESDHFVASTFKGLYYTDEENDLIDTLRTNIAAIRDQYKHAIAMTALIRACTKKRPRGIFTYTGQRYNDGRKDLQKTLAQQFLEAVEAV
;
A
#
# COMPACT_ATOMS: atom_id res chain seq x y z
N MET A 1 -16.91 15.52 -6.74
CA MET A 1 -16.85 15.35 -5.27
C MET A 1 -16.48 13.91 -5.00
N LEU A 2 -15.33 13.63 -4.38
CA LEU A 2 -14.90 12.26 -4.06
C LEU A 2 -15.81 11.69 -2.97
N LYS A 3 -16.31 10.45 -3.16
CA LYS A 3 -17.18 9.78 -2.18
C LYS A 3 -16.39 9.39 -0.93
N LYS A 4 -17.07 8.98 0.11
CA LYS A 4 -16.49 8.62 1.42
C LYS A 4 -15.57 7.40 1.30
N ALA A 5 -14.49 7.40 2.07
CA ALA A 5 -13.65 6.23 2.32
C ALA A 5 -13.62 5.95 3.83
N THR A 6 -13.59 4.68 4.19
CA THR A 6 -13.39 4.20 5.55
C THR A 6 -12.06 3.46 5.61
N ILE A 7 -11.24 3.77 6.61
CA ILE A 7 -9.94 3.13 6.80
C ILE A 7 -9.99 2.31 8.07
N THR A 8 -9.58 1.06 7.94
CA THR A 8 -9.44 0.12 9.06
C THR A 8 -8.00 -0.38 9.16
N CYS A 9 -7.61 -0.85 10.32
CA CYS A 9 -6.32 -1.48 10.55
C CYS A 9 -6.54 -2.72 11.41
N GLY A 10 -6.32 -3.91 10.85
CA GLY A 10 -6.54 -5.16 11.57
C GLY A 10 -6.57 -6.38 10.68
N ASP A 11 -7.03 -7.48 11.27
CA ASP A 11 -7.19 -8.75 10.57
C ASP A 11 -8.24 -8.67 9.46
N TYR A 12 -7.88 -9.19 8.29
CA TYR A 12 -8.71 -9.11 7.09
C TYR A 12 -10.03 -9.89 7.20
N LEU A 13 -10.03 -11.03 7.91
CA LEU A 13 -11.26 -11.83 8.10
C LEU A 13 -12.31 -11.06 8.90
N SER A 14 -11.87 -10.34 9.93
CA SER A 14 -12.74 -9.50 10.75
C SER A 14 -13.37 -8.38 9.91
N VAL A 15 -12.56 -7.73 9.08
CA VAL A 15 -13.03 -6.67 8.18
C VAL A 15 -14.01 -7.19 7.14
N LEU A 16 -13.74 -8.36 6.52
CA LEU A 16 -14.68 -8.96 5.57
C LEU A 16 -16.00 -9.36 6.21
N LYS A 17 -15.98 -9.82 7.46
CA LYS A 17 -17.21 -10.15 8.20
C LYS A 17 -18.04 -8.91 8.54
N GLU A 18 -17.38 -7.79 8.82
CA GLU A 18 -18.03 -6.54 9.24
C GLU A 18 -18.59 -5.74 8.05
N TYR A 19 -17.84 -5.68 6.94
CA TYR A 19 -18.10 -4.72 5.86
C TYR A 19 -18.56 -5.32 4.55
N ALA A 20 -18.33 -6.62 4.29
CA ALA A 20 -18.69 -7.19 2.99
C ALA A 20 -20.20 -7.42 2.87
N GLU A 21 -20.82 -6.79 1.87
CA GLU A 21 -22.25 -6.87 1.58
C GLU A 21 -22.50 -7.46 0.17
N PRO A 22 -23.69 -8.04 -0.08
CA PRO A 22 -24.06 -8.55 -1.41
C PRO A 22 -23.97 -7.45 -2.49
N GLY A 23 -23.19 -7.72 -3.54
CA GLY A 23 -22.99 -6.79 -4.66
C GLY A 23 -21.74 -5.91 -4.53
N ASP A 24 -20.98 -6.06 -3.45
CA ASP A 24 -19.72 -5.38 -3.30
C ASP A 24 -18.67 -5.88 -4.29
N PHE A 25 -17.76 -4.97 -4.66
CA PHE A 25 -16.51 -5.30 -5.32
C PHE A 25 -15.39 -5.38 -4.29
N ILE A 26 -14.70 -6.51 -4.24
CA ILE A 26 -13.63 -6.77 -3.24
C ILE A 26 -12.31 -6.97 -3.99
N PHE A 27 -11.31 -6.17 -3.62
CA PHE A 27 -9.96 -6.30 -4.14
C PHE A 27 -9.04 -6.91 -3.09
N LEU A 28 -8.39 -8.04 -3.45
CA LEU A 28 -7.50 -8.80 -2.59
C LEU A 28 -6.09 -8.81 -3.18
N ASP A 29 -5.14 -8.26 -2.46
CA ASP A 29 -3.71 -8.27 -2.79
C ASP A 29 -2.90 -8.80 -1.60
N PRO A 30 -3.10 -10.08 -1.21
CA PRO A 30 -2.43 -10.67 -0.07
C PRO A 30 -0.90 -10.71 -0.28
N PRO A 31 -0.11 -10.92 0.78
CA PRO A 31 1.30 -11.25 0.64
C PRO A 31 1.48 -12.42 -0.33
N TYR A 32 2.33 -12.26 -1.36
CA TYR A 32 2.47 -13.25 -2.43
C TYR A 32 3.21 -14.49 -1.96
N LEU A 33 2.78 -15.66 -2.45
CA LEU A 33 3.54 -16.90 -2.29
C LEU A 33 4.90 -16.78 -2.99
N PRO A 34 5.99 -17.15 -2.31
CA PRO A 34 7.32 -17.09 -2.89
C PRO A 34 7.50 -18.15 -3.99
N ILE A 35 7.96 -17.73 -5.18
CA ILE A 35 8.21 -18.63 -6.32
C ILE A 35 9.52 -19.42 -6.14
N SER A 36 10.42 -19.01 -5.23
CA SER A 36 11.69 -19.68 -4.93
C SER A 36 12.07 -19.50 -3.47
N GLU A 37 12.87 -20.43 -2.94
CA GLU A 37 13.39 -20.42 -1.55
C GLU A 37 14.11 -19.11 -1.18
N TYR A 38 14.67 -18.38 -2.16
CA TYR A 38 15.37 -17.12 -1.97
C TYR A 38 14.48 -15.87 -2.12
N SER A 39 13.18 -16.02 -2.43
CA SER A 39 12.23 -14.90 -2.58
C SER A 39 11.38 -14.72 -1.34
N ASP A 40 11.99 -14.78 -0.16
CA ASP A 40 11.29 -14.71 1.11
C ASP A 40 10.87 -13.26 1.43
N PHE A 41 9.70 -12.85 0.92
CA PHE A 41 9.03 -11.58 1.25
C PHE A 41 8.00 -11.72 2.38
N LYS A 42 8.04 -12.82 3.16
CA LYS A 42 7.08 -13.14 4.23
C LYS A 42 7.18 -12.21 5.45
N ARG A 43 8.16 -11.31 5.53
CA ARG A 43 8.51 -10.55 6.75
C ARG A 43 7.93 -9.15 6.79
N TYR A 44 6.64 -8.96 6.49
CA TYR A 44 6.00 -7.65 6.68
C TYR A 44 5.46 -7.42 8.10
N THR A 45 5.17 -8.50 8.84
CA THR A 45 4.62 -8.47 10.20
C THR A 45 5.30 -9.52 11.09
N LYS A 46 5.08 -9.44 12.42
CA LYS A 46 5.49 -10.51 13.36
C LYS A 46 4.84 -11.85 13.01
N GLU A 47 3.61 -11.80 12.53
CA GLU A 47 2.84 -12.93 12.05
C GLU A 47 3.00 -12.94 10.53
N GLN A 48 3.65 -14.00 10.02
CA GLN A 48 3.89 -14.19 8.59
C GLN A 48 2.61 -14.71 7.95
N PHE A 49 2.41 -14.45 6.64
CA PHE A 49 1.31 -15.01 5.86
C PHE A 49 1.80 -16.28 5.17
N TYR A 50 1.37 -17.44 5.68
CA TYR A 50 1.82 -18.76 5.25
C TYR A 50 0.88 -19.40 4.21
N GLU A 51 1.19 -20.62 3.77
CA GLU A 51 0.35 -21.37 2.83
C GLU A 51 -1.02 -21.66 3.42
N GLU A 52 -1.12 -21.90 4.73
CA GLU A 52 -2.38 -22.13 5.44
C GLU A 52 -3.30 -20.89 5.38
N ASP A 53 -2.72 -19.68 5.44
CA ASP A 53 -3.47 -18.43 5.33
C ASP A 53 -4.02 -18.24 3.90
N HIS A 54 -3.29 -18.69 2.88
CA HIS A 54 -3.79 -18.71 1.49
C HIS A 54 -4.95 -19.68 1.32
N VAL A 55 -4.91 -20.85 1.98
CA VAL A 55 -6.03 -21.81 2.00
C VAL A 55 -7.25 -21.21 2.70
N GLU A 56 -7.05 -20.52 3.83
CA GLU A 56 -8.13 -19.85 4.55
C GLU A 56 -8.73 -18.71 3.71
N LEU A 57 -7.89 -17.90 3.08
CA LEU A 57 -8.33 -16.85 2.17
C LEU A 57 -9.13 -17.41 0.99
N ALA A 58 -8.74 -18.54 0.42
CA ALA A 58 -9.49 -19.18 -0.66
C ALA A 58 -10.89 -19.66 -0.20
N ARG A 59 -11.02 -20.14 1.03
CA ARG A 59 -12.34 -20.46 1.63
C ARG A 59 -13.21 -19.21 1.79
N GLU A 60 -12.61 -18.13 2.24
CA GLU A 60 -13.28 -16.85 2.42
C GLU A 60 -13.73 -16.27 1.06
N VAL A 61 -12.88 -16.34 0.03
CA VAL A 61 -13.24 -15.96 -1.36
C VAL A 61 -14.48 -16.72 -1.85
N LYS A 62 -14.57 -18.02 -1.56
CA LYS A 62 -15.76 -18.80 -1.91
C LYS A 62 -17.02 -18.31 -1.18
N ARG A 63 -16.89 -17.98 0.12
CA ARG A 63 -18.00 -17.39 0.91
C ARG A 63 -18.44 -16.05 0.31
N LEU A 64 -17.50 -15.19 -0.06
CA LEU A 64 -17.79 -13.90 -0.68
C LEU A 64 -18.49 -14.04 -2.04
N GLN A 65 -18.06 -15.01 -2.86
CA GLN A 65 -18.75 -15.33 -4.10
C GLN A 65 -20.20 -15.77 -3.86
N GLU A 66 -20.43 -16.61 -2.84
CA GLU A 66 -21.76 -17.07 -2.45
C GLU A 66 -22.63 -15.95 -1.89
N LEU A 67 -22.02 -15.00 -1.17
CA LEU A 67 -22.67 -13.78 -0.71
C LEU A 67 -23.10 -12.87 -1.87
N GLY A 68 -22.53 -13.04 -3.06
CA GLY A 68 -22.85 -12.25 -4.25
C GLY A 68 -21.86 -11.09 -4.49
N CYS A 69 -20.68 -11.13 -3.88
CA CYS A 69 -19.60 -10.20 -4.14
C CYS A 69 -18.85 -10.57 -5.43
N HIS A 70 -18.30 -9.57 -6.09
CA HIS A 70 -17.31 -9.75 -7.14
C HIS A 70 -15.92 -9.58 -6.54
N VAL A 71 -15.06 -10.58 -6.65
CA VAL A 71 -13.73 -10.56 -6.05
C VAL A 71 -12.67 -10.59 -7.14
N ILE A 72 -11.70 -9.69 -7.05
CA ILE A 72 -10.45 -9.73 -7.82
C ILE A 72 -9.31 -10.00 -6.85
N LEU A 73 -8.52 -11.03 -7.13
CA LEU A 73 -7.35 -11.39 -6.34
C LEU A 73 -6.09 -11.33 -7.20
N THR A 74 -5.01 -10.75 -6.66
CA THR A 74 -3.68 -10.78 -7.27
C THR A 74 -2.73 -11.66 -6.46
N ASN A 75 -1.82 -12.37 -7.14
CA ASN A 75 -0.78 -13.18 -6.48
C ASN A 75 0.38 -13.46 -7.45
N SER A 76 1.40 -14.17 -6.97
CA SER A 76 2.45 -14.74 -7.82
C SER A 76 1.90 -15.89 -8.68
N ASN A 77 2.55 -16.16 -9.81
CA ASN A 77 2.26 -17.34 -10.65
C ASN A 77 2.81 -18.61 -9.98
N HIS A 78 2.20 -19.03 -8.87
CA HIS A 78 2.61 -20.17 -8.04
C HIS A 78 1.65 -21.35 -8.22
N PRO A 79 2.12 -22.63 -8.29
CA PRO A 79 1.26 -23.79 -8.48
C PRO A 79 0.11 -23.91 -7.47
N LEU A 80 0.37 -23.66 -6.18
CA LEU A 80 -0.67 -23.69 -5.14
C LEU A 80 -1.78 -22.65 -5.41
N VAL A 81 -1.45 -21.47 -5.94
CA VAL A 81 -2.48 -20.47 -6.26
C VAL A 81 -3.36 -20.96 -7.40
N HIS A 82 -2.78 -21.59 -8.42
CA HIS A 82 -3.58 -22.22 -9.49
C HIS A 82 -4.48 -23.34 -8.97
N GLU A 83 -4.03 -24.13 -8.01
CA GLU A 83 -4.81 -25.20 -7.37
C GLU A 83 -5.98 -24.60 -6.57
N LEU A 84 -5.71 -23.63 -5.69
CA LEU A 84 -6.71 -23.00 -4.82
C LEU A 84 -7.82 -22.28 -5.59
N TYR A 85 -7.49 -21.74 -6.77
CA TYR A 85 -8.41 -20.95 -7.59
C TYR A 85 -8.71 -21.58 -8.95
N ALA A 86 -8.56 -22.91 -9.09
CA ALA A 86 -8.74 -23.65 -10.35
C ALA A 86 -10.13 -23.46 -10.97
N ASP A 87 -11.16 -23.23 -10.17
CA ASP A 87 -12.55 -23.03 -10.62
C ASP A 87 -12.81 -21.63 -11.22
N TYR A 88 -11.81 -20.74 -11.18
CA TYR A 88 -11.97 -19.34 -11.56
C TYR A 88 -11.12 -18.98 -12.78
N LYS A 89 -11.44 -17.84 -13.39
CA LYS A 89 -10.64 -17.31 -14.50
C LYS A 89 -9.33 -16.74 -13.97
N ILE A 90 -8.19 -17.30 -14.40
CA ILE A 90 -6.86 -16.84 -14.06
C ILE A 90 -6.20 -16.21 -15.29
N GLU A 91 -5.71 -14.98 -15.16
CA GLU A 91 -4.91 -14.29 -16.17
C GLU A 91 -3.47 -14.12 -15.68
N VAL A 92 -2.49 -14.60 -16.47
CA VAL A 92 -1.07 -14.43 -16.16
C VAL A 92 -0.57 -13.12 -16.80
N ILE A 93 0.05 -12.28 -15.96
CA ILE A 93 0.57 -10.97 -16.37
C ILE A 93 2.09 -10.96 -16.25
N GLN A 94 2.76 -10.56 -17.34
CA GLN A 94 4.21 -10.37 -17.35
C GLN A 94 4.59 -9.11 -16.57
N THR A 95 5.37 -9.27 -15.51
CA THR A 95 5.81 -8.17 -14.65
C THR A 95 7.34 -8.04 -14.66
N LYS A 96 7.83 -6.82 -14.44
CA LYS A 96 9.27 -6.55 -14.28
C LYS A 96 9.60 -6.48 -12.79
N ARG A 97 10.35 -7.46 -12.29
CA ARG A 97 10.84 -7.46 -10.90
C ARG A 97 12.13 -6.62 -10.81
N TYR A 98 12.09 -5.53 -10.02
CA TYR A 98 13.24 -4.62 -9.86
C TYR A 98 14.25 -5.06 -8.81
N ILE A 99 13.92 -6.07 -7.99
CA ILE A 99 14.74 -6.55 -6.89
C ILE A 99 15.32 -7.92 -7.29
N SER A 100 16.30 -7.90 -8.18
CA SER A 100 17.12 -9.09 -8.47
C SER A 100 18.56 -8.64 -8.70
N CYS A 101 19.50 -9.30 -8.03
CA CYS A 101 20.93 -9.09 -8.25
C CYS A 101 21.38 -9.51 -9.67
N ASN A 102 20.58 -10.32 -10.35
CA ASN A 102 20.86 -10.80 -11.70
C ASN A 102 19.90 -10.18 -12.71
N GLY A 103 20.43 -9.37 -13.65
CA GLY A 103 19.63 -8.61 -14.63
C GLY A 103 18.80 -9.46 -15.59
N SER A 104 19.23 -10.71 -15.88
CA SER A 104 18.50 -11.65 -16.73
C SER A 104 17.26 -12.27 -16.05
N LYS A 105 17.19 -12.26 -14.69
CA LYS A 105 16.07 -12.79 -13.89
C LYS A 105 15.05 -11.70 -13.47
N ARG A 106 15.02 -10.56 -14.15
CA ARG A 106 14.10 -9.45 -13.84
C ARG A 106 12.69 -9.60 -14.44
N LYS A 107 12.41 -10.70 -15.11
CA LYS A 107 11.07 -11.05 -15.57
C LYS A 107 10.38 -11.82 -14.44
N GLY A 108 9.18 -11.41 -14.09
CA GLY A 108 8.29 -12.11 -13.16
C GLY A 108 6.93 -12.29 -13.79
N GLU A 109 6.19 -13.24 -13.29
CA GLU A 109 4.81 -13.45 -13.66
C GLU A 109 3.96 -13.28 -12.41
N ASP A 110 2.95 -12.44 -12.50
CA ASP A 110 1.90 -12.32 -11.51
C ASP A 110 0.60 -12.79 -12.13
N ILE A 111 -0.38 -13.13 -11.31
CA ILE A 111 -1.69 -13.54 -11.79
C ILE A 111 -2.78 -12.60 -11.27
N ILE A 112 -3.85 -12.50 -12.05
CA ILE A 112 -5.13 -11.96 -11.61
C ILE A 112 -6.14 -13.09 -11.66
N VAL A 113 -6.81 -13.31 -10.54
CA VAL A 113 -7.95 -14.24 -10.43
C VAL A 113 -9.21 -13.41 -10.41
N ASP A 114 -10.14 -13.73 -11.32
CA ASP A 114 -11.42 -13.05 -11.46
C ASP A 114 -12.54 -13.99 -10.99
N ILE A 115 -13.15 -13.65 -9.85
CA ILE A 115 -14.15 -14.43 -9.15
C ILE A 115 -15.51 -13.74 -9.26
N LEU A 116 -16.33 -14.20 -10.19
CA LEU A 116 -17.65 -13.66 -10.45
C LEU A 116 -18.69 -14.12 -9.43
N PRO A 117 -19.63 -13.27 -9.02
CA PRO A 117 -20.76 -13.69 -8.19
C PRO A 117 -21.62 -14.74 -8.91
N LYS A 118 -22.11 -15.73 -8.19
CA LYS A 118 -22.90 -16.85 -8.78
C LYS A 118 -24.21 -16.45 -9.46
N GLN A 119 -24.70 -15.19 -9.31
CA GLN A 119 -26.05 -14.78 -9.69
C GLN A 119 -26.17 -13.54 -10.57
N LYS A 120 -25.14 -13.06 -11.29
CA LYS A 120 -25.30 -11.87 -12.15
C LYS A 120 -24.90 -12.12 -13.60
N THR A 121 -25.87 -11.88 -14.50
CA THR A 121 -25.65 -11.70 -15.94
C THR A 121 -24.82 -10.43 -16.16
N MET A 122 -23.61 -10.56 -16.70
CA MET A 122 -22.71 -9.43 -16.94
C MET A 122 -23.17 -8.59 -18.12
N LEU A 123 -23.38 -7.31 -17.88
CA LEU A 123 -23.41 -6.31 -18.95
C LEU A 123 -21.95 -6.03 -19.36
N LYS A 124 -21.60 -6.23 -20.63
CA LYS A 124 -20.32 -5.79 -21.19
C LYS A 124 -20.23 -4.28 -21.13
N ILE A 125 -19.54 -3.75 -20.12
CA ILE A 125 -19.25 -2.33 -20.02
C ILE A 125 -17.90 -2.10 -20.71
N VAL A 126 -17.80 -1.11 -21.60
CA VAL A 126 -16.53 -0.72 -22.21
C VAL A 126 -15.63 -0.13 -21.13
N PRO A 127 -14.39 -0.62 -20.96
CA PRO A 127 -13.48 -0.12 -19.95
C PRO A 127 -13.27 1.39 -20.08
N LYS A 128 -13.46 2.14 -19.02
CA LYS A 128 -13.18 3.58 -18.99
C LYS A 128 -11.68 3.81 -18.76
N PRO A 129 -11.07 4.82 -19.37
CA PRO A 129 -9.68 5.18 -19.10
C PRO A 129 -9.50 5.58 -17.64
N LEU A 130 -8.29 5.39 -17.11
CA LEU A 130 -7.95 5.88 -15.78
C LEU A 130 -8.00 7.41 -15.76
N PRO A 131 -8.59 8.04 -14.72
CA PRO A 131 -8.55 9.49 -14.55
C PRO A 131 -7.10 9.99 -14.42
N GLU A 132 -6.80 11.14 -15.01
CA GLU A 132 -5.47 11.78 -14.87
C GLU A 132 -5.06 11.99 -13.39
N GLN A 133 -6.03 12.21 -12.52
CA GLN A 133 -5.81 12.36 -11.09
C GLN A 133 -5.08 11.16 -10.47
N VAL A 134 -5.31 9.94 -10.96
CA VAL A 134 -4.63 8.73 -10.47
C VAL A 134 -3.12 8.82 -10.72
N MET A 135 -2.71 9.46 -11.80
CA MET A 135 -1.29 9.65 -12.14
C MET A 135 -0.58 10.67 -11.21
N LYS A 136 -1.35 11.49 -10.50
CA LYS A 136 -0.83 12.46 -9.51
C LYS A 136 -0.62 11.85 -8.13
N TYR A 137 -1.03 10.58 -7.92
CA TYR A 137 -0.82 9.91 -6.65
C TYR A 137 0.67 9.88 -6.28
N PRO A 138 1.04 10.34 -5.08
CA PRO A 138 2.44 10.47 -4.71
C PRO A 138 3.16 9.13 -4.72
N ALA A 139 4.15 8.95 -5.61
CA ALA A 139 4.93 7.72 -5.68
C ALA A 139 5.63 7.43 -4.35
N THR A 140 5.31 6.31 -3.73
CA THR A 140 5.93 5.85 -2.48
C THR A 140 6.85 4.67 -2.79
N ARG A 141 8.02 4.63 -2.15
CA ARG A 141 8.92 3.46 -2.24
C ARG A 141 8.35 2.32 -1.39
N TYR A 142 7.26 1.75 -1.85
CA TYR A 142 6.57 0.64 -1.21
C TYR A 142 6.76 -0.63 -2.03
N MET A 143 7.29 -1.68 -1.40
CA MET A 143 7.44 -2.98 -2.06
C MET A 143 6.07 -3.58 -2.31
N GLY A 144 5.85 -4.06 -3.53
CA GLY A 144 4.54 -4.63 -3.92
C GLY A 144 3.50 -3.60 -4.37
N SER A 145 3.84 -2.29 -4.46
CA SER A 145 2.90 -1.29 -4.99
C SER A 145 2.36 -1.67 -6.38
N LYS A 146 1.05 -1.63 -6.54
CA LYS A 146 0.34 -2.02 -7.77
C LYS A 146 0.21 -0.88 -8.80
N SER A 147 0.98 0.22 -8.64
CA SER A 147 0.93 1.38 -9.53
C SER A 147 1.03 1.03 -11.01
N LYS A 148 1.78 -0.02 -11.37
CA LYS A 148 1.95 -0.47 -12.75
C LYS A 148 0.83 -1.37 -13.26
N LEU A 149 0.03 -1.93 -12.36
CA LEU A 149 -1.07 -2.83 -12.66
C LEU A 149 -2.43 -2.12 -12.67
N LEU A 150 -2.47 -0.83 -12.31
CA LEU A 150 -3.73 -0.08 -12.25
C LEU A 150 -4.55 -0.14 -13.54
N PRO A 151 -3.94 0.00 -14.76
CA PRO A 151 -4.71 -0.10 -16.00
C PRO A 151 -5.37 -1.48 -16.17
N GLN A 152 -4.67 -2.55 -15.82
CA GLN A 152 -5.18 -3.92 -15.91
C GLN A 152 -6.27 -4.18 -14.86
N ILE A 153 -6.04 -3.78 -13.61
CA ILE A 153 -7.02 -3.89 -12.53
C ILE A 153 -8.30 -3.14 -12.92
N TRP A 154 -8.16 -1.90 -13.44
CA TRP A 154 -9.31 -1.12 -13.87
C TRP A 154 -10.00 -1.69 -15.10
N ALA A 155 -9.24 -2.21 -16.07
CA ALA A 155 -9.81 -2.84 -17.26
C ALA A 155 -10.71 -4.05 -16.91
N VAL A 156 -10.34 -4.81 -15.87
CA VAL A 156 -11.19 -5.90 -15.36
C VAL A 156 -12.35 -5.32 -14.54
N ALA A 157 -12.07 -4.51 -13.52
CA ALA A 157 -13.09 -4.01 -12.60
C ALA A 157 -14.18 -3.17 -13.28
N SER A 158 -13.81 -2.35 -14.27
CA SER A 158 -14.75 -1.47 -14.99
C SER A 158 -15.78 -2.21 -15.86
N GLN A 159 -15.63 -3.51 -16.05
CA GLN A 159 -16.61 -4.36 -16.75
C GLN A 159 -17.82 -4.67 -15.87
N PHE A 160 -17.79 -4.34 -14.59
CA PHE A 160 -18.83 -4.64 -13.61
C PHE A 160 -19.49 -3.37 -13.11
N ASN A 161 -20.74 -3.50 -12.70
CA ASN A 161 -21.47 -2.42 -12.06
C ASN A 161 -21.43 -2.59 -10.55
N PHE A 162 -20.71 -1.72 -9.85
CA PHE A 162 -20.60 -1.67 -8.40
C PHE A 162 -20.46 -0.23 -7.93
N ASP A 163 -20.83 0.04 -6.69
CA ASP A 163 -20.74 1.37 -6.08
C ASP A 163 -19.70 1.45 -4.96
N SER A 164 -19.42 0.31 -4.34
CA SER A 164 -18.45 0.18 -3.24
C SER A 164 -17.32 -0.78 -3.59
N VAL A 165 -16.16 -0.57 -2.95
CA VAL A 165 -14.96 -1.40 -3.08
C VAL A 165 -14.36 -1.62 -1.71
N VAL A 166 -14.02 -2.87 -1.42
CA VAL A 166 -13.18 -3.23 -0.27
C VAL A 166 -11.77 -3.55 -0.79
N ASP A 167 -10.80 -2.69 -0.45
CA ASP A 167 -9.36 -2.86 -0.71
C ASP A 167 -8.72 -3.39 0.57
N LEU A 168 -8.62 -4.70 0.69
CA LEU A 168 -8.38 -5.38 1.96
C LEU A 168 -6.91 -5.40 2.39
N PHE A 169 -5.99 -5.36 1.44
CA PHE A 169 -4.54 -5.30 1.65
C PHE A 169 -4.00 -4.05 0.96
N SER A 170 -4.39 -2.88 1.46
CA SER A 170 -4.27 -1.62 0.75
C SER A 170 -2.84 -1.15 0.49
N GLY A 171 -1.86 -1.63 1.25
CA GLY A 171 -0.45 -1.36 1.07
C GLY A 171 -0.14 0.13 0.93
N SER A 172 0.28 0.55 -0.26
CA SER A 172 0.54 1.97 -0.55
C SER A 172 -0.72 2.82 -0.72
N GLY A 173 -1.93 2.23 -0.72
CA GLY A 173 -3.22 2.92 -0.92
C GLY A 173 -3.57 3.29 -2.36
N ILE A 174 -2.71 2.98 -3.34
CA ILE A 174 -2.89 3.47 -4.72
C ILE A 174 -4.10 2.84 -5.43
N VAL A 175 -4.47 1.60 -5.09
CA VAL A 175 -5.63 0.92 -5.66
C VAL A 175 -6.92 1.54 -5.12
N GLY A 176 -7.02 1.69 -3.81
CA GLY A 176 -8.14 2.40 -3.17
C GLY A 176 -8.30 3.82 -3.72
N TYR A 177 -7.20 4.55 -3.91
CA TYR A 177 -7.22 5.88 -4.53
C TYR A 177 -7.76 5.86 -5.95
N MET A 178 -7.34 4.88 -6.76
CA MET A 178 -7.85 4.71 -8.14
C MET A 178 -9.36 4.54 -8.14
N PHE A 179 -9.91 3.67 -7.30
CA PHE A 179 -11.36 3.47 -7.21
C PHE A 179 -12.09 4.71 -6.71
N LYS A 180 -11.53 5.41 -5.70
CA LYS A 180 -12.08 6.67 -5.21
C LYS A 180 -12.12 7.73 -6.32
N ALA A 181 -11.06 7.84 -7.13
CA ALA A 181 -11.00 8.75 -8.27
C ALA A 181 -12.05 8.41 -9.36
N GLN A 182 -12.50 7.16 -9.42
CA GLN A 182 -13.62 6.72 -10.28
C GLN A 182 -15.00 6.93 -9.63
N GLY A 183 -15.07 7.60 -8.49
CA GLY A 183 -16.31 7.93 -7.79
C GLY A 183 -16.89 6.78 -6.97
N LYS A 184 -16.12 5.75 -6.70
CA LYS A 184 -16.55 4.62 -5.85
C LYS A 184 -16.43 4.99 -4.36
N THR A 185 -17.26 4.36 -3.54
CA THR A 185 -17.06 4.32 -2.08
C THR A 185 -15.99 3.28 -1.80
N VAL A 186 -14.97 3.62 -0.99
CA VAL A 186 -13.82 2.74 -0.76
C VAL A 186 -13.69 2.44 0.73
N ILE A 187 -13.55 1.16 1.04
CA ILE A 187 -13.15 0.67 2.36
C ILE A 187 -11.75 0.09 2.19
N SER A 188 -10.73 0.73 2.77
CA SER A 188 -9.36 0.26 2.71
C SER A 188 -8.95 -0.30 4.06
N ASN A 189 -8.39 -1.50 4.05
CA ASN A 189 -7.79 -2.13 5.22
C ASN A 189 -6.33 -2.50 4.96
N ASP A 190 -5.54 -2.51 6.01
CA ASP A 190 -4.22 -3.13 6.04
C ASP A 190 -3.87 -3.54 7.47
N TYR A 191 -3.11 -4.62 7.61
CA TYR A 191 -2.61 -5.04 8.91
C TYR A 191 -1.52 -4.09 9.45
N MET A 192 -0.79 -3.44 8.54
CA MET A 192 0.29 -2.52 8.89
C MET A 192 -0.24 -1.11 9.19
N ALA A 193 0.01 -0.60 10.38
CA ALA A 193 -0.32 0.79 10.75
C ALA A 193 0.29 1.82 9.78
N MET A 194 1.45 1.53 9.19
CA MET A 194 2.07 2.36 8.16
C MET A 194 1.17 2.50 6.92
N SER A 195 0.64 1.39 6.42
CA SER A 195 -0.27 1.38 5.26
C SER A 195 -1.60 2.06 5.58
N ALA A 196 -2.17 1.82 6.75
CA ALA A 196 -3.35 2.52 7.23
C ALA A 196 -3.12 4.04 7.34
N THR A 197 -1.93 4.47 7.73
CA THR A 197 -1.56 5.90 7.77
C THR A 197 -1.51 6.50 6.37
N PHE A 198 -0.94 5.80 5.38
CA PHE A 198 -0.93 6.24 3.99
C PHE A 198 -2.34 6.40 3.42
N THR A 199 -3.18 5.40 3.63
CA THR A 199 -4.57 5.43 3.13
C THR A 199 -5.39 6.51 3.83
N LYS A 200 -5.16 6.74 5.12
CA LYS A 200 -5.82 7.84 5.84
C LYS A 200 -5.44 9.20 5.28
N ALA A 201 -4.15 9.44 5.02
CA ALA A 201 -3.67 10.69 4.45
C ALA A 201 -4.17 10.93 3.02
N MET A 202 -4.14 9.90 2.16
CA MET A 202 -4.25 10.06 0.72
C MET A 202 -5.53 9.48 0.12
N VAL A 203 -6.24 8.57 0.81
CA VAL A 203 -7.48 7.96 0.33
C VAL A 203 -8.69 8.48 1.11
N GLU A 204 -8.67 8.43 2.44
CA GLU A 204 -9.79 8.90 3.26
C GLU A 204 -9.90 10.42 3.26
N ASN A 205 -8.80 11.12 3.36
CA ASN A 205 -8.75 12.58 3.35
C ASN A 205 -9.35 13.16 2.07
N ASN A 206 -10.21 14.18 2.23
CA ASN A 206 -10.91 14.81 1.10
C ASN A 206 -10.52 16.29 0.86
N GLY A 207 -9.66 16.88 1.69
CA GLY A 207 -9.33 18.28 1.51
C GLY A 207 -8.55 18.92 2.65
N VAL A 208 -8.23 18.17 3.72
CA VAL A 208 -7.33 18.68 4.75
C VAL A 208 -5.90 18.69 4.21
N THR A 209 -5.21 19.80 4.38
CA THR A 209 -3.79 19.95 4.04
C THR A 209 -2.97 20.30 5.26
N LEU A 210 -1.69 20.00 5.23
CA LEU A 210 -0.72 20.49 6.22
C LEU A 210 0.07 21.64 5.59
N PRO A 211 -0.19 22.90 5.98
CA PRO A 211 0.54 24.04 5.46
C PRO A 211 2.05 23.91 5.69
N LEU A 212 2.86 24.34 4.72
CA LEU A 212 4.31 24.22 4.78
C LEU A 212 4.90 24.91 6.03
N GLU A 213 4.32 26.03 6.46
CA GLU A 213 4.77 26.73 7.67
C GLU A 213 4.49 25.91 8.95
N GLU A 214 3.36 25.23 9.03
CA GLU A 214 3.08 24.29 10.13
C GLU A 214 4.06 23.11 10.07
N ALA A 215 4.33 22.58 8.89
CA ALA A 215 5.30 21.50 8.69
C ALA A 215 6.72 21.88 9.11
N LYS A 216 7.16 23.11 8.81
CA LYS A 216 8.45 23.64 9.27
C LYS A 216 8.55 23.70 10.81
N GLN A 217 7.44 24.04 11.48
CA GLN A 217 7.43 24.07 12.95
C GLN A 217 7.67 22.68 13.56
N LEU A 218 7.29 21.60 12.86
CA LEU A 218 7.54 20.23 13.32
C LEU A 218 9.04 19.86 13.34
N LEU A 219 9.88 20.59 12.62
CA LEU A 219 11.33 20.39 12.62
C LEU A 219 12.03 20.97 13.86
N ASN A 220 11.33 21.80 14.65
CA ASN A 220 11.92 22.43 15.82
C ASN A 220 12.07 21.45 16.98
N ALA A 221 13.27 21.40 17.57
CA ALA A 221 13.55 20.54 18.70
C ALA A 221 12.63 20.86 19.88
N ARG A 222 12.13 19.83 20.57
CA ARG A 222 11.47 19.92 21.87
C ARG A 222 12.33 19.24 22.93
N LYS A 223 12.27 19.76 24.17
CA LYS A 223 13.02 19.21 25.31
C LYS A 223 12.60 17.78 25.72
N GLU A 224 11.48 17.29 25.22
CA GLU A 224 10.83 16.04 25.62
C GLU A 224 10.80 14.97 24.52
N SER A 225 11.71 15.03 23.52
CA SER A 225 11.77 13.97 22.51
C SER A 225 12.29 12.66 23.12
N ASP A 226 11.67 11.55 22.71
CA ASP A 226 11.97 10.21 23.21
C ASP A 226 13.22 9.67 22.51
N HIS A 227 14.28 9.93 22.48
CA HIS A 227 15.50 9.46 21.78
C HIS A 227 15.49 7.97 21.37
N PHE A 228 14.32 7.41 21.02
CA PHE A 228 14.17 6.00 20.68
C PHE A 228 14.94 5.62 19.40
N VAL A 229 14.80 6.42 18.34
CA VAL A 229 15.47 6.15 17.06
C VAL A 229 16.97 6.41 17.21
N ALA A 230 17.35 7.50 17.87
CA ALA A 230 18.74 7.88 18.10
C ALA A 230 19.49 6.81 18.91
N SER A 231 18.85 6.21 19.91
CA SER A 231 19.48 5.18 20.74
C SER A 231 19.49 3.80 20.07
N THR A 232 18.34 3.40 19.44
CA THR A 232 18.14 2.04 18.92
C THR A 232 18.86 1.82 17.59
N PHE A 233 18.90 2.86 16.72
CA PHE A 233 19.39 2.75 15.35
C PHE A 233 20.68 3.54 15.12
N LYS A 234 21.42 3.85 16.19
CA LYS A 234 22.71 4.55 16.12
C LYS A 234 23.67 3.86 15.15
N GLY A 235 24.18 4.62 14.18
CA GLY A 235 25.15 4.14 13.20
C GLY A 235 24.61 3.11 12.19
N LEU A 236 23.30 2.78 12.18
CA LEU A 236 22.75 1.73 11.32
C LEU A 236 22.24 2.27 9.97
N TYR A 237 21.30 3.20 9.96
CA TYR A 237 20.57 3.55 8.74
C TYR A 237 20.70 5.02 8.34
N TYR A 238 20.85 5.91 9.31
CA TYR A 238 20.88 7.36 9.18
C TYR A 238 22.07 7.92 9.96
N THR A 239 22.39 9.20 9.76
CA THR A 239 23.35 9.90 10.65
C THR A 239 22.73 10.10 12.02
N ASP A 240 23.57 10.40 13.03
CA ASP A 240 23.08 10.65 14.38
C ASP A 240 22.13 11.88 14.40
N GLU A 241 22.46 12.95 13.63
CA GLU A 241 21.61 14.12 13.47
C GLU A 241 20.26 13.80 12.79
N GLU A 242 20.27 12.90 11.80
CA GLU A 242 19.04 12.45 11.15
C GLU A 242 18.17 11.61 12.11
N ASN A 243 18.79 10.77 12.95
CA ASN A 243 18.08 10.00 13.97
C ASN A 243 17.41 10.93 15.01
N ASP A 244 18.13 11.94 15.50
CA ASP A 244 17.58 12.96 16.42
C ASP A 244 16.43 13.74 15.78
N LEU A 245 16.55 14.08 14.50
CA LEU A 245 15.47 14.74 13.75
C LEU A 245 14.24 13.83 13.58
N ILE A 246 14.42 12.52 13.36
CA ILE A 246 13.30 11.58 13.28
C ILE A 246 12.56 11.53 14.62
N ASP A 247 13.27 11.46 15.75
CA ASP A 247 12.67 11.47 17.08
C ASP A 247 11.94 12.79 17.37
N THR A 248 12.54 13.93 16.98
CA THR A 248 11.89 15.25 17.06
C THR A 248 10.58 15.29 16.26
N LEU A 249 10.62 14.86 15.00
CA LEU A 249 9.44 14.82 14.13
C LEU A 249 8.37 13.91 14.69
N ARG A 250 8.72 12.68 15.15
CA ARG A 250 7.76 11.74 15.74
C ARG A 250 7.05 12.36 16.95
N THR A 251 7.80 12.99 17.84
CA THR A 251 7.25 13.66 19.03
C THR A 251 6.32 14.80 18.65
N ASN A 252 6.72 15.64 17.71
CA ASN A 252 5.91 16.78 17.27
C ASN A 252 4.66 16.34 16.52
N ILE A 253 4.75 15.33 15.66
CA ILE A 253 3.62 14.77 14.92
C ILE A 253 2.62 14.14 15.88
N ALA A 254 3.06 13.44 16.94
CA ALA A 254 2.18 12.85 17.94
C ALA A 254 1.32 13.89 18.69
N ALA A 255 1.77 15.15 18.75
CA ALA A 255 1.03 16.25 19.36
C ALA A 255 -0.05 16.87 18.44
N ILE A 256 -0.10 16.51 17.16
CA ILE A 256 -1.10 17.02 16.22
C ILE A 256 -2.45 16.38 16.52
N ARG A 257 -3.46 17.20 16.83
CA ARG A 257 -4.82 16.74 17.19
C ARG A 257 -5.67 16.39 15.95
N ASP A 258 -5.49 17.11 14.84
CA ASP A 258 -6.20 16.82 13.61
C ASP A 258 -5.68 15.51 13.00
N GLN A 259 -6.55 14.52 12.85
CA GLN A 259 -6.18 13.18 12.42
C GLN A 259 -5.63 13.13 10.99
N TYR A 260 -6.08 14.02 10.11
CA TYR A 260 -5.59 14.05 8.73
C TYR A 260 -4.27 14.79 8.62
N LYS A 261 -4.09 15.93 9.31
CA LYS A 261 -2.78 16.58 9.42
C LYS A 261 -1.74 15.65 10.05
N HIS A 262 -2.12 14.89 11.10
CA HIS A 262 -1.27 13.86 11.69
C HIS A 262 -0.88 12.80 10.66
N ALA A 263 -1.85 12.25 9.92
CA ALA A 263 -1.60 11.23 8.91
C ALA A 263 -0.72 11.76 7.76
N ILE A 264 -0.94 12.99 7.29
CA ILE A 264 -0.12 13.65 6.29
C ILE A 264 1.33 13.79 6.77
N ALA A 265 1.53 14.34 7.98
CA ALA A 265 2.87 14.53 8.55
C ALA A 265 3.61 13.20 8.74
N MET A 266 2.92 12.18 9.27
CA MET A 266 3.51 10.85 9.46
C MET A 266 3.82 10.18 8.11
N THR A 267 2.94 10.28 7.13
CA THR A 267 3.18 9.80 5.76
C THR A 267 4.39 10.49 5.15
N ALA A 268 4.51 11.81 5.32
CA ALA A 268 5.65 12.58 4.82
C ALA A 268 6.96 12.15 5.50
N LEU A 269 6.96 11.91 6.80
CA LEU A 269 8.13 11.40 7.54
C LEU A 269 8.56 10.02 7.01
N ILE A 270 7.63 9.08 6.88
CA ILE A 270 7.94 7.73 6.36
C ILE A 270 8.49 7.81 4.94
N ARG A 271 7.93 8.65 4.08
CA ARG A 271 8.41 8.88 2.71
C ARG A 271 9.83 9.48 2.70
N ALA A 272 10.09 10.47 3.55
CA ALA A 272 11.43 11.06 3.71
C ALA A 272 12.44 9.99 4.13
N CYS A 273 12.13 9.22 5.15
CA CYS A 273 12.96 8.12 5.63
C CYS A 273 13.26 7.09 4.52
N THR A 274 12.25 6.65 3.77
CA THR A 274 12.45 5.68 2.68
C THR A 274 13.21 6.24 1.50
N LYS A 275 13.12 7.55 1.20
CA LYS A 275 13.90 8.22 0.15
C LYS A 275 15.38 8.33 0.51
N LYS A 276 15.73 8.50 1.78
CA LYS A 276 17.10 8.50 2.27
C LYS A 276 17.78 7.13 2.20
N ARG A 277 17.01 6.06 2.01
CA ARG A 277 17.56 4.71 1.89
C ARG A 277 17.63 4.25 0.43
N PRO A 278 18.70 3.53 0.05
CA PRO A 278 18.79 2.90 -1.26
C PRO A 278 17.59 1.98 -1.46
N ARG A 279 16.83 2.17 -2.54
CA ARG A 279 15.63 1.40 -2.88
C ARG A 279 14.51 1.40 -1.82
N GLY A 280 14.60 2.26 -0.78
CA GLY A 280 13.65 2.25 0.34
C GLY A 280 13.75 1.03 1.26
N ILE A 281 14.90 0.35 1.29
CA ILE A 281 15.10 -0.92 2.01
C ILE A 281 16.03 -0.70 3.21
N PHE A 282 15.70 -1.32 4.33
CA PHE A 282 16.45 -1.27 5.59
C PHE A 282 17.28 -2.55 5.86
N THR A 283 17.49 -3.40 4.85
CA THR A 283 18.27 -4.64 4.96
C THR A 283 19.79 -4.40 5.00
N TYR A 284 20.24 -3.24 4.54
CA TYR A 284 21.66 -2.89 4.53
C TYR A 284 21.92 -1.80 5.56
N THR A 285 22.84 -2.09 6.49
CA THR A 285 23.33 -1.11 7.47
C THR A 285 24.46 -0.26 6.88
N GLY A 286 24.64 0.95 7.43
CA GLY A 286 25.71 1.86 7.08
C GLY A 286 25.35 2.92 6.02
N GLN A 287 26.14 4.01 6.05
CA GLN A 287 25.95 5.20 5.20
C GLN A 287 26.53 5.04 3.79
N ARG A 288 27.14 3.92 3.47
CA ARG A 288 27.99 3.71 2.28
C ARG A 288 27.27 3.68 0.93
N TYR A 289 25.95 3.81 0.90
CA TYR A 289 25.19 3.75 -0.35
C TYR A 289 24.84 5.13 -0.88
N ASN A 290 25.85 5.92 -1.20
CA ASN A 290 25.66 7.06 -2.12
C ASN A 290 25.88 6.53 -3.54
N ASP A 291 24.78 6.15 -4.22
CA ASP A 291 24.79 5.72 -5.62
C ASP A 291 24.61 6.91 -6.59
N GLY A 292 24.87 8.13 -6.12
CA GLY A 292 24.78 9.36 -6.90
C GLY A 292 23.36 9.89 -7.12
N ARG A 293 22.33 9.26 -6.56
CA ARG A 293 20.95 9.74 -6.71
C ARG A 293 20.75 11.08 -5.99
N LYS A 294 20.09 12.01 -6.67
CA LYS A 294 19.76 13.34 -6.13
C LYS A 294 18.99 13.26 -4.80
N ASP A 295 18.13 12.27 -4.63
CA ASP A 295 17.38 12.06 -3.39
C ASP A 295 18.28 11.82 -2.16
N LEU A 296 19.44 11.17 -2.33
CA LEU A 296 20.37 10.91 -1.23
C LEU A 296 21.18 12.13 -0.83
N GLN A 297 21.28 13.13 -1.71
CA GLN A 297 22.01 14.39 -1.46
C GLN A 297 21.18 15.40 -0.65
N LYS A 298 19.83 15.26 -0.64
CA LYS A 298 18.95 16.12 0.14
C LYS A 298 18.98 15.74 1.62
N THR A 299 18.86 16.74 2.50
CA THR A 299 18.70 16.48 3.94
C THR A 299 17.38 15.78 4.24
N LEU A 300 17.26 15.12 5.39
CA LEU A 300 16.00 14.51 5.83
C LEU A 300 14.89 15.57 5.98
N ALA A 301 15.24 16.77 6.49
CA ALA A 301 14.30 17.88 6.60
C ALA A 301 13.76 18.32 5.23
N GLN A 302 14.62 18.48 4.22
CA GLN A 302 14.19 18.80 2.85
C GLN A 302 13.28 17.73 2.28
N GLN A 303 13.63 16.45 2.45
CA GLN A 303 12.80 15.32 2.01
C GLN A 303 11.43 15.29 2.70
N PHE A 304 11.38 15.64 3.99
CA PHE A 304 10.15 15.73 4.75
C PHE A 304 9.23 16.83 4.20
N LEU A 305 9.75 18.07 4.04
CA LEU A 305 8.96 19.19 3.52
C LEU A 305 8.44 18.94 2.10
N GLU A 306 9.29 18.42 1.20
CA GLU A 306 8.85 18.01 -0.15
C GLU A 306 7.80 16.89 -0.13
N ALA A 307 7.88 16.00 0.85
CA ALA A 307 6.88 14.94 0.99
C ALA A 307 5.54 15.48 1.51
N VAL A 308 5.54 16.50 2.38
CA VAL A 308 4.32 17.20 2.83
C VAL A 308 3.60 17.85 1.66
N GLU A 309 4.34 18.54 0.77
CA GLU A 309 3.75 19.18 -0.42
C GLU A 309 3.19 18.17 -1.43
N ALA A 310 3.71 16.95 -1.43
CA ALA A 310 3.31 15.91 -2.36
C ALA A 310 2.11 15.07 -1.87
N VAL A 311 1.86 15.02 -0.56
CA VAL A 311 0.78 14.27 0.08
C VAL A 311 -0.46 15.13 0.26
#